data_14f26e6d6dd9786e6abc36eeeb17ae03
#
_entry.id   14f26e6d6dd9786e6abc36eeeb17ae03
#
_cell.length_a   1.000
_cell.length_b   1.000
_cell.length_c   1.000
_cell.angle_alpha   90.00
_cell.angle_beta   90.00
_cell.angle_gamma   90.00
#
_symmetry.space_group_name_H-M   'P 1'
#
loop_
_entity.id
_entity.type
_entity.pdbx_description
1 polymer ?
#
loop_
_entity_poly.entity_id
_entity_poly.type
_entity_poly.pdbx_seq_one_letter_code
_entity_poly.pdbx_strand_id
1 'polypeptide(L)'
;MKKRALISVYDKTGILDFAKFLVSKGIEIISTGGTYKYLKENNIEVIEVSKITNFEEMLDGRVKTLHPNIHGGILALRDNEEHMKTLKERNIDTIDYVIVNLYPFFEKVKENLSFEEKIEFIDIGGPTMLRSAAKSFKDVLVISDVKDYEPVKEEMNKSNDVSYETRKKLAGKVFNLTSAYDAAISQFLLDEEFPEYLNISYKKIMEMRYGENSHQKAAYYTDNMLDGAMKDFKQLNGKELSYNNIRDMDLAWKVVSEFDEICCCAVKHSTPCGVALGNNVEEAYKKAYETDPVSIFGGIVAFNREVDEATAKLLNEIFLEIIIAPSFSSSALEILSKKKNIRLIECKNKLSDKKELIKVDGGILVQDTNNRLYEDLEVVTKAKPTSQEEKDLIFALKVVKFVKSNAIVVAKNLQTLGIGGGEVSRIWAAEKALERAKERFNATDVILSSDAFFPFKDVVELAAKNGVKAIIQPGGSVNDKDSIEECDKNNISMIFSKLRHFKH
;
A
#
# COMPACT_ATOMS: atom_id res chain seq x y z
N MET A 1 -23.13 5.71 43.76
CA MET A 1 -23.32 4.48 42.99
C MET A 1 -21.95 3.85 42.69
N LYS A 2 -21.90 2.52 42.66
CA LYS A 2 -20.68 1.77 42.30
C LYS A 2 -20.42 1.97 40.79
N LYS A 3 -19.19 2.31 40.41
CA LYS A 3 -18.84 2.44 38.97
C LYS A 3 -18.92 1.07 38.29
N ARG A 4 -19.31 1.05 37.00
CA ARG A 4 -19.52 -0.19 36.22
C ARG A 4 -18.73 -0.17 34.92
N ALA A 5 -18.17 -1.33 34.59
CA ALA A 5 -17.44 -1.56 33.31
C ALA A 5 -18.18 -2.65 32.50
N LEU A 6 -18.58 -2.33 31.29
CA LEU A 6 -19.03 -3.28 30.27
C LEU A 6 -17.87 -3.76 29.44
N ILE A 7 -17.56 -5.06 29.51
CA ILE A 7 -16.45 -5.68 28.80
C ILE A 7 -16.98 -6.73 27.81
N SER A 8 -16.74 -6.51 26.52
CA SER A 8 -17.09 -7.45 25.45
C SER A 8 -16.00 -7.43 24.39
N VAL A 9 -15.07 -8.38 24.43
CA VAL A 9 -13.91 -8.42 23.55
C VAL A 9 -13.84 -9.74 22.78
N TYR A 10 -13.53 -9.68 21.49
CA TYR A 10 -13.22 -10.87 20.68
C TYR A 10 -11.81 -11.35 21.01
N ASP A 11 -10.80 -10.49 20.85
CA ASP A 11 -9.43 -10.74 21.27
C ASP A 11 -9.30 -10.54 22.80
N LYS A 12 -8.89 -11.60 23.49
CA LYS A 12 -8.74 -11.64 24.95
C LYS A 12 -7.39 -11.16 25.46
N THR A 13 -6.50 -10.72 24.55
CA THR A 13 -5.15 -10.27 24.93
C THR A 13 -5.21 -9.15 25.96
N GLY A 14 -4.54 -9.34 27.07
CA GLY A 14 -4.41 -8.37 28.17
C GLY A 14 -5.70 -8.07 28.98
N ILE A 15 -6.88 -8.58 28.56
CA ILE A 15 -8.15 -8.23 29.20
C ILE A 15 -8.25 -8.75 30.63
N LEU A 16 -7.65 -9.91 30.94
CA LEU A 16 -7.69 -10.47 32.29
C LEU A 16 -7.00 -9.55 33.29
N ASP A 17 -5.82 -9.07 32.98
CA ASP A 17 -5.05 -8.17 33.86
C ASP A 17 -5.74 -6.81 33.98
N PHE A 18 -6.32 -6.32 32.89
CA PHE A 18 -7.10 -5.08 32.91
C PHE A 18 -8.37 -5.23 33.77
N ALA A 19 -9.08 -6.35 33.67
CA ALA A 19 -10.26 -6.65 34.50
C ALA A 19 -9.91 -6.74 35.99
N LYS A 20 -8.81 -7.45 36.35
CA LYS A 20 -8.29 -7.48 37.73
C LYS A 20 -8.00 -6.07 38.26
N PHE A 21 -7.38 -5.24 37.43
CA PHE A 21 -7.13 -3.85 37.78
C PHE A 21 -8.42 -3.07 38.06
N LEU A 22 -9.45 -3.19 37.21
CA LEU A 22 -10.74 -2.53 37.41
C LEU A 22 -11.40 -2.99 38.70
N VAL A 23 -11.42 -4.29 38.98
CA VAL A 23 -11.96 -4.86 40.26
C VAL A 23 -11.19 -4.29 41.45
N SER A 24 -9.84 -4.17 41.36
CA SER A 24 -9.02 -3.59 42.46
C SER A 24 -9.37 -2.12 42.75
N LYS A 25 -9.92 -1.41 41.75
CA LYS A 25 -10.41 -0.04 41.89
C LYS A 25 -11.90 0.02 42.36
N GLY A 26 -12.51 -1.13 42.70
CA GLY A 26 -13.86 -1.21 43.13
C GLY A 26 -14.93 -1.09 42.02
N ILE A 27 -14.53 -1.28 40.76
CA ILE A 27 -15.38 -1.19 39.57
C ILE A 27 -16.03 -2.56 39.36
N GLU A 28 -17.36 -2.60 39.23
CA GLU A 28 -18.14 -3.79 38.95
C GLU A 28 -18.08 -4.12 37.45
N ILE A 29 -17.86 -5.39 37.10
CA ILE A 29 -17.74 -5.83 35.73
C ILE A 29 -19.03 -6.47 35.23
N ILE A 30 -19.50 -6.00 34.06
CA ILE A 30 -20.59 -6.59 33.28
C ILE A 30 -19.98 -7.17 32.02
N SER A 31 -20.38 -8.37 31.63
CA SER A 31 -19.82 -8.98 30.40
C SER A 31 -20.82 -9.88 29.68
N THR A 32 -20.47 -10.28 28.45
CA THR A 32 -21.33 -11.09 27.58
C THR A 32 -20.60 -12.32 27.04
N GLY A 33 -21.35 -13.38 26.75
CA GLY A 33 -20.91 -14.52 25.94
C GLY A 33 -19.54 -15.08 26.32
N GLY A 34 -18.64 -15.22 25.34
CA GLY A 34 -17.30 -15.78 25.54
C GLY A 34 -16.40 -14.95 26.45
N THR A 35 -16.59 -13.63 26.54
CA THR A 35 -15.82 -12.79 27.47
C THR A 35 -16.28 -13.04 28.92
N TYR A 36 -17.57 -13.16 29.16
CA TYR A 36 -18.10 -13.52 30.47
C TYR A 36 -17.53 -14.85 30.94
N LYS A 37 -17.61 -15.91 30.13
CA LYS A 37 -17.07 -17.23 30.44
C LYS A 37 -15.59 -17.15 30.79
N TYR A 38 -14.79 -16.50 29.96
CA TYR A 38 -13.37 -16.34 30.14
C TYR A 38 -12.98 -15.65 31.45
N LEU A 39 -13.67 -14.55 31.81
CA LEU A 39 -13.41 -13.81 33.03
C LEU A 39 -13.82 -14.65 34.26
N LYS A 40 -14.96 -15.33 34.21
CA LYS A 40 -15.47 -16.18 35.28
C LYS A 40 -14.57 -17.38 35.57
N GLU A 41 -14.08 -18.05 34.53
CA GLU A 41 -13.13 -19.17 34.63
C GLU A 41 -11.78 -18.74 35.25
N ASN A 42 -11.43 -17.46 35.12
CA ASN A 42 -10.25 -16.87 35.73
C ASN A 42 -10.52 -16.18 37.10
N ASN A 43 -11.61 -16.55 37.75
CA ASN A 43 -11.99 -16.07 39.10
C ASN A 43 -12.21 -14.55 39.20
N ILE A 44 -12.67 -13.91 38.14
CA ILE A 44 -13.13 -12.52 38.18
C ILE A 44 -14.59 -12.50 38.53
N GLU A 45 -14.99 -11.69 39.54
CA GLU A 45 -16.37 -11.40 39.79
C GLU A 45 -16.98 -10.61 38.66
N VAL A 46 -17.91 -11.20 37.90
CA VAL A 46 -18.49 -10.62 36.69
C VAL A 46 -19.98 -10.91 36.61
N ILE A 47 -20.77 -9.89 36.28
CA ILE A 47 -22.21 -9.97 36.09
C ILE A 47 -22.47 -10.27 34.60
N GLU A 48 -23.30 -11.27 34.34
CA GLU A 48 -23.75 -11.55 32.99
C GLU A 48 -24.76 -10.48 32.52
N VAL A 49 -24.61 -10.03 31.27
CA VAL A 49 -25.43 -8.93 30.70
C VAL A 49 -26.92 -9.23 30.76
N SER A 50 -27.33 -10.49 30.65
CA SER A 50 -28.74 -10.95 30.79
C SER A 50 -29.37 -10.57 32.13
N LYS A 51 -28.59 -10.49 33.21
CA LYS A 51 -29.05 -10.02 34.53
C LYS A 51 -29.29 -8.52 34.56
N ILE A 52 -28.62 -7.74 33.74
CA ILE A 52 -28.81 -6.29 33.62
C ILE A 52 -29.99 -5.96 32.71
N THR A 53 -30.13 -6.72 31.62
CA THR A 53 -31.20 -6.51 30.64
C THR A 53 -32.52 -7.14 31.09
N ASN A 54 -32.48 -8.10 31.98
CA ASN A 54 -33.59 -9.04 32.30
C ASN A 54 -34.15 -9.71 31.04
N PHE A 55 -33.28 -9.95 30.09
CA PHE A 55 -33.60 -10.53 28.80
C PHE A 55 -32.48 -11.51 28.39
N GLU A 56 -32.85 -12.74 28.05
CA GLU A 56 -31.88 -13.72 27.57
C GLU A 56 -31.41 -13.37 26.14
N GLU A 57 -30.20 -13.81 25.80
CA GLU A 57 -29.74 -13.65 24.43
C GLU A 57 -30.60 -14.46 23.46
N MET A 58 -30.86 -13.93 22.28
CA MET A 58 -31.69 -14.56 21.27
C MET A 58 -30.97 -14.55 19.90
N LEU A 59 -31.48 -15.36 18.96
CA LEU A 59 -30.96 -15.46 17.60
C LEU A 59 -29.47 -15.81 17.62
N ASP A 60 -29.12 -16.87 18.34
CA ASP A 60 -27.73 -17.36 18.47
C ASP A 60 -26.74 -16.30 18.96
N GLY A 61 -27.21 -15.39 19.84
CA GLY A 61 -26.41 -14.32 20.42
C GLY A 61 -26.27 -13.06 19.54
N ARG A 62 -26.99 -12.96 18.42
CA ARG A 62 -27.02 -11.74 17.60
C ARG A 62 -27.64 -10.55 18.33
N VAL A 63 -28.58 -10.81 19.26
CA VAL A 63 -29.20 -9.78 20.10
C VAL A 63 -28.97 -10.11 21.57
N LYS A 64 -28.15 -9.30 22.25
CA LYS A 64 -27.85 -9.42 23.69
C LYS A 64 -27.54 -8.08 24.37
N THR A 65 -26.90 -7.16 23.70
CA THR A 65 -26.48 -5.84 24.21
C THR A 65 -27.29 -4.68 23.63
N LEU A 66 -28.08 -4.92 22.57
CA LEU A 66 -28.95 -3.92 21.96
C LEU A 66 -30.19 -3.75 22.81
N HIS A 67 -30.06 -3.17 24.02
CA HIS A 67 -31.11 -3.08 25.00
C HIS A 67 -31.09 -1.70 25.68
N PRO A 68 -32.27 -1.11 25.98
CA PRO A 68 -32.35 0.19 26.66
C PRO A 68 -31.59 0.26 27.98
N ASN A 69 -31.53 -0.81 28.76
CA ASN A 69 -30.79 -0.84 30.04
C ASN A 69 -29.29 -0.67 29.84
N ILE A 70 -28.75 -1.14 28.73
CA ILE A 70 -27.34 -0.98 28.39
C ILE A 70 -27.10 0.42 27.81
N HIS A 71 -27.82 0.77 26.74
CA HIS A 71 -27.60 2.05 26.05
C HIS A 71 -28.06 3.26 26.85
N GLY A 72 -29.12 3.12 27.66
CA GLY A 72 -29.54 4.15 28.63
C GLY A 72 -28.46 4.41 29.67
N GLY A 73 -27.88 3.35 30.24
CA GLY A 73 -26.76 3.44 31.20
C GLY A 73 -25.52 4.10 30.64
N ILE A 74 -25.26 3.97 29.31
CA ILE A 74 -24.11 4.60 28.61
C ILE A 74 -24.44 6.04 28.20
N LEU A 75 -25.61 6.30 27.59
CA LEU A 75 -25.93 7.53 26.89
C LEU A 75 -26.49 8.66 27.80
N ALA A 76 -26.94 8.33 29.03
CA ALA A 76 -27.46 9.34 29.94
C ALA A 76 -26.40 10.37 30.31
N LEU A 77 -26.70 11.65 30.14
CA LEU A 77 -25.89 12.76 30.61
C LEU A 77 -25.96 12.84 32.15
N ARG A 78 -24.80 12.75 32.81
CA ARG A 78 -24.73 12.65 34.28
C ARG A 78 -25.10 13.96 34.99
N ASP A 79 -24.96 15.10 34.31
CA ASP A 79 -25.32 16.44 34.76
C ASP A 79 -26.74 16.86 34.37
N ASN A 80 -27.51 16.01 33.71
CA ASN A 80 -28.92 16.24 33.36
C ASN A 80 -29.83 15.54 34.35
N GLU A 81 -30.55 16.30 35.19
CA GLU A 81 -31.42 15.77 36.22
C GLU A 81 -32.57 14.90 35.69
N GLU A 82 -33.17 15.26 34.55
CA GLU A 82 -34.23 14.50 33.91
C GLU A 82 -33.74 13.14 33.41
N HIS A 83 -32.51 13.08 32.84
CA HIS A 83 -31.91 11.81 32.44
C HIS A 83 -31.66 10.92 33.66
N MET A 84 -31.09 11.47 34.74
CA MET A 84 -30.78 10.70 35.93
C MET A 84 -32.08 10.25 36.65
N LYS A 85 -33.13 11.07 36.66
CA LYS A 85 -34.44 10.71 37.15
C LYS A 85 -35.04 9.56 36.34
N THR A 86 -35.01 9.65 35.01
CA THR A 86 -35.50 8.59 34.11
C THR A 86 -34.79 7.27 34.35
N LEU A 87 -33.43 7.27 34.50
CA LEU A 87 -32.71 6.04 34.84
C LEU A 87 -33.18 5.43 36.18
N LYS A 88 -33.32 6.29 37.18
CA LYS A 88 -33.76 5.85 38.52
C LYS A 88 -35.17 5.23 38.50
N GLU A 89 -36.11 5.89 37.82
CA GLU A 89 -37.50 5.39 37.68
C GLU A 89 -37.57 4.04 36.95
N ARG A 90 -36.60 3.77 36.04
CA ARG A 90 -36.50 2.53 35.27
C ARG A 90 -35.55 1.50 35.87
N ASN A 91 -35.00 1.76 37.06
CA ASN A 91 -33.97 0.93 37.71
C ASN A 91 -32.78 0.62 36.79
N ILE A 92 -32.31 1.63 36.01
CA ILE A 92 -31.15 1.53 35.13
C ILE A 92 -29.97 2.20 35.82
N ASP A 93 -28.91 1.45 36.07
CA ASP A 93 -27.65 2.01 36.58
C ASP A 93 -26.76 2.49 35.45
N THR A 94 -25.88 3.43 35.77
CA THR A 94 -24.91 3.97 34.84
C THR A 94 -23.80 2.95 34.49
N ILE A 95 -23.28 3.03 33.24
CA ILE A 95 -22.11 2.31 32.80
C ILE A 95 -21.02 3.37 32.51
N ASP A 96 -19.90 3.27 33.22
CA ASP A 96 -18.88 4.30 33.27
C ASP A 96 -17.66 3.94 32.39
N TYR A 97 -17.49 2.65 32.10
CA TYR A 97 -16.42 2.11 31.27
C TYR A 97 -16.99 1.15 30.23
N VAL A 98 -16.55 1.29 28.98
CA VAL A 98 -16.91 0.37 27.89
C VAL A 98 -15.62 -0.09 27.21
N ILE A 99 -15.33 -1.38 27.33
CA ILE A 99 -14.15 -2.02 26.78
C ILE A 99 -14.60 -3.06 25.76
N VAL A 100 -14.45 -2.74 24.48
CA VAL A 100 -14.95 -3.55 23.37
C VAL A 100 -13.95 -3.56 22.24
N ASN A 101 -13.58 -4.73 21.74
CA ASN A 101 -12.95 -4.86 20.44
C ASN A 101 -13.86 -5.62 19.48
N LEU A 102 -13.76 -5.31 18.20
CA LEU A 102 -14.67 -5.83 17.18
C LEU A 102 -14.25 -7.22 16.70
N TYR A 103 -15.14 -7.92 16.05
CA TYR A 103 -14.82 -9.12 15.28
C TYR A 103 -13.82 -8.77 14.19
N PRO A 104 -12.85 -9.68 13.88
CA PRO A 104 -11.75 -9.42 12.96
C PRO A 104 -12.19 -9.52 11.49
N PHE A 105 -13.13 -8.67 11.07
CA PHE A 105 -13.68 -8.68 9.71
C PHE A 105 -12.59 -8.49 8.64
N PHE A 106 -11.60 -7.62 8.91
CA PHE A 106 -10.48 -7.38 7.99
C PHE A 106 -9.66 -8.64 7.66
N GLU A 107 -9.53 -9.56 8.64
CA GLU A 107 -8.84 -10.84 8.47
C GLU A 107 -9.77 -11.88 7.85
N LYS A 108 -10.99 -11.99 8.38
CA LYS A 108 -11.96 -13.01 7.97
C LYS A 108 -12.42 -12.88 6.52
N VAL A 109 -12.53 -11.66 6.02
CA VAL A 109 -12.92 -11.43 4.62
C VAL A 109 -11.89 -11.98 3.63
N LYS A 110 -10.62 -12.14 4.04
CA LYS A 110 -9.52 -12.70 3.22
C LYS A 110 -9.42 -14.22 3.29
N GLU A 111 -10.05 -14.85 4.28
CA GLU A 111 -10.04 -16.30 4.42
C GLU A 111 -10.91 -16.95 3.34
N ASN A 112 -10.66 -18.23 3.07
CA ASN A 112 -11.44 -19.02 2.13
C ASN A 112 -12.76 -19.49 2.77
N LEU A 113 -13.64 -18.52 3.05
CA LEU A 113 -14.98 -18.70 3.59
C LEU A 113 -16.02 -18.37 2.52
N SER A 114 -17.23 -18.92 2.64
CA SER A 114 -18.37 -18.53 1.80
C SER A 114 -18.76 -17.06 2.07
N PHE A 115 -19.55 -16.49 1.18
CA PHE A 115 -20.05 -15.13 1.34
C PHE A 115 -20.89 -15.01 2.62
N GLU A 116 -21.77 -15.97 2.86
CA GLU A 116 -22.64 -16.02 4.02
C GLU A 116 -21.85 -16.15 5.33
N GLU A 117 -20.80 -16.99 5.34
CA GLU A 117 -19.92 -17.11 6.51
C GLU A 117 -19.18 -15.80 6.81
N LYS A 118 -18.77 -15.05 5.78
CA LYS A 118 -18.14 -13.73 5.97
C LYS A 118 -19.10 -12.69 6.53
N ILE A 119 -20.36 -12.70 6.12
CA ILE A 119 -21.42 -11.83 6.65
C ILE A 119 -21.58 -12.01 8.16
N GLU A 120 -21.43 -13.23 8.70
CA GLU A 120 -21.54 -13.48 10.14
C GLU A 120 -20.46 -12.78 10.99
N PHE A 121 -19.38 -12.33 10.37
CA PHE A 121 -18.34 -11.53 11.04
C PHE A 121 -18.63 -10.03 11.03
N ILE A 122 -19.74 -9.58 10.46
CA ILE A 122 -20.19 -8.18 10.59
C ILE A 122 -20.74 -7.97 12.00
N ASP A 123 -19.98 -7.28 12.84
CA ASP A 123 -20.35 -6.99 14.21
C ASP A 123 -21.35 -5.82 14.26
N ILE A 124 -22.50 -6.06 14.89
CA ILE A 124 -23.54 -5.03 15.10
C ILE A 124 -23.47 -4.47 16.52
N GLY A 125 -23.40 -5.35 17.50
CA GLY A 125 -23.44 -4.97 18.92
C GLY A 125 -22.21 -4.22 19.39
N GLY A 126 -21.03 -4.66 18.98
CA GLY A 126 -19.75 -4.02 19.31
C GLY A 126 -19.67 -2.56 18.85
N PRO A 127 -19.84 -2.27 17.55
CA PRO A 127 -19.85 -0.90 17.06
C PRO A 127 -20.93 -0.02 17.73
N THR A 128 -22.11 -0.57 18.02
CA THR A 128 -23.18 0.19 18.65
C THR A 128 -22.81 0.60 20.09
N MET A 129 -22.23 -0.30 20.89
CA MET A 129 -21.74 0.01 22.24
C MET A 129 -20.59 1.02 22.20
N LEU A 130 -19.62 0.82 21.32
CA LEU A 130 -18.46 1.71 21.13
C LEU A 130 -18.91 3.13 20.76
N ARG A 131 -19.80 3.28 19.78
CA ARG A 131 -20.29 4.59 19.31
C ARG A 131 -21.11 5.30 20.39
N SER A 132 -21.93 4.57 21.15
CA SER A 132 -22.68 5.12 22.27
C SER A 132 -21.75 5.66 23.37
N ALA A 133 -20.74 4.87 23.75
CA ALA A 133 -19.75 5.28 24.74
C ALA A 133 -18.87 6.45 24.27
N ALA A 134 -18.42 6.40 23.00
CA ALA A 134 -17.64 7.48 22.40
C ALA A 134 -18.43 8.80 22.31
N LYS A 135 -19.72 8.76 22.03
CA LYS A 135 -20.60 9.94 22.07
C LYS A 135 -20.67 10.53 23.49
N SER A 136 -20.65 9.66 24.51
CA SER A 136 -20.77 10.03 25.93
C SER A 136 -19.41 10.17 26.64
N PHE A 137 -18.32 10.42 25.91
CA PHE A 137 -16.94 10.37 26.42
C PHE A 137 -16.67 11.32 27.60
N LYS A 138 -17.48 12.36 27.80
CA LYS A 138 -17.42 13.21 28.98
C LYS A 138 -17.56 12.40 30.27
N ASP A 139 -18.49 11.46 30.28
CA ASP A 139 -18.87 10.67 31.44
C ASP A 139 -18.42 9.21 31.35
N VAL A 140 -18.18 8.68 30.14
CA VAL A 140 -17.87 7.26 29.89
C VAL A 140 -16.48 7.11 29.29
N LEU A 141 -15.63 6.26 29.89
CA LEU A 141 -14.37 5.85 29.30
C LEU A 141 -14.61 4.73 28.30
N VAL A 142 -14.17 4.90 27.05
CA VAL A 142 -14.26 3.88 26.02
C VAL A 142 -12.87 3.41 25.58
N ILE A 143 -12.67 2.09 25.51
CA ILE A 143 -11.42 1.48 25.02
C ILE A 143 -11.75 0.47 23.94
N SER A 144 -11.14 0.63 22.76
CA SER A 144 -11.30 -0.26 21.60
C SER A 144 -10.02 -0.99 21.15
N ASP A 145 -8.88 -0.69 21.81
CA ASP A 145 -7.57 -1.25 21.45
C ASP A 145 -6.82 -1.68 22.72
N VAL A 146 -6.26 -2.88 22.73
CA VAL A 146 -5.48 -3.42 23.84
C VAL A 146 -4.27 -2.53 24.20
N LYS A 147 -3.72 -1.78 23.23
CA LYS A 147 -2.59 -0.85 23.45
C LYS A 147 -2.94 0.30 24.40
N ASP A 148 -4.22 0.55 24.64
CA ASP A 148 -4.68 1.61 25.53
C ASP A 148 -4.85 1.14 26.98
N TYR A 149 -4.77 -0.17 27.26
CA TYR A 149 -4.94 -0.70 28.63
C TYR A 149 -3.89 -0.15 29.60
N GLU A 150 -2.61 -0.26 29.27
CA GLU A 150 -1.52 0.22 30.13
C GLU A 150 -1.52 1.74 30.33
N PRO A 151 -1.62 2.59 29.29
CA PRO A 151 -1.74 4.02 29.47
C PRO A 151 -2.90 4.45 30.39
N VAL A 152 -4.07 3.79 30.23
CA VAL A 152 -5.23 4.06 31.08
C VAL A 152 -4.98 3.62 32.52
N LYS A 153 -4.38 2.45 32.75
CA LYS A 153 -4.01 1.99 34.11
C LYS A 153 -3.06 2.95 34.80
N GLU A 154 -2.04 3.41 34.07
CA GLU A 154 -1.06 4.37 34.60
C GLU A 154 -1.73 5.69 35.01
N GLU A 155 -2.61 6.23 34.18
CA GLU A 155 -3.32 7.47 34.48
C GLU A 155 -4.27 7.32 35.67
N MET A 156 -5.07 6.23 35.71
CA MET A 156 -5.97 5.91 36.81
C MET A 156 -5.22 5.66 38.15
N ASN A 157 -3.98 5.18 38.10
CA ASN A 157 -3.16 5.02 39.30
C ASN A 157 -2.66 6.35 39.86
N LYS A 158 -2.43 7.34 38.98
CA LYS A 158 -1.92 8.67 39.36
C LYS A 158 -3.04 9.59 39.87
N SER A 159 -4.22 9.55 39.25
CA SER A 159 -5.31 10.53 39.47
C SER A 159 -6.66 9.92 39.88
N ASN A 160 -6.74 8.63 40.13
CA ASN A 160 -7.95 7.86 40.40
C ASN A 160 -9.02 7.92 39.31
N ASP A 161 -8.81 8.62 38.24
CA ASP A 161 -9.69 8.70 37.06
C ASP A 161 -8.86 9.05 35.81
N VAL A 162 -9.51 9.05 34.65
CA VAL A 162 -8.92 9.37 33.36
C VAL A 162 -9.34 10.79 32.97
N SER A 163 -8.38 11.61 32.50
CA SER A 163 -8.59 12.99 32.10
C SER A 163 -9.57 13.13 30.92
N TYR A 164 -10.19 14.30 30.82
CA TYR A 164 -11.08 14.63 29.70
C TYR A 164 -10.35 14.47 28.35
N GLU A 165 -9.10 14.89 28.25
CA GLU A 165 -8.32 14.82 27.01
C GLU A 165 -8.05 13.36 26.59
N THR A 166 -7.74 12.49 27.54
CA THR A 166 -7.59 11.04 27.26
C THR A 166 -8.91 10.42 26.83
N ARG A 167 -10.03 10.73 27.51
CA ARG A 167 -11.38 10.25 27.13
C ARG A 167 -11.74 10.71 25.71
N LYS A 168 -11.51 11.99 25.38
CA LYS A 168 -11.75 12.55 24.05
C LYS A 168 -10.90 11.86 22.98
N LYS A 169 -9.61 11.63 23.27
CA LYS A 169 -8.71 10.89 22.37
C LYS A 169 -9.20 9.47 22.09
N LEU A 170 -9.59 8.75 23.15
CA LEU A 170 -10.08 7.37 23.03
C LEU A 170 -11.41 7.32 22.26
N ALA A 171 -12.32 8.26 22.48
CA ALA A 171 -13.54 8.39 21.70
C ALA A 171 -13.27 8.66 20.21
N GLY A 172 -12.29 9.50 19.89
CA GLY A 172 -11.83 9.73 18.52
C GLY A 172 -11.27 8.46 17.87
N LYS A 173 -10.54 7.64 18.64
CA LYS A 173 -10.06 6.33 18.15
C LYS A 173 -11.20 5.38 17.80
N VAL A 174 -12.30 5.39 18.58
CA VAL A 174 -13.48 4.58 18.26
C VAL A 174 -14.06 4.96 16.90
N PHE A 175 -14.31 6.25 16.65
CA PHE A 175 -14.87 6.68 15.38
C PHE A 175 -13.91 6.42 14.21
N ASN A 176 -12.61 6.53 14.43
CA ASN A 176 -11.59 6.15 13.44
C ASN A 176 -11.66 4.65 13.11
N LEU A 177 -11.77 3.79 14.14
CA LEU A 177 -11.91 2.34 13.97
C LEU A 177 -13.21 1.96 13.26
N THR A 178 -14.36 2.49 13.72
CA THR A 178 -15.65 2.14 13.12
C THR A 178 -15.79 2.64 11.68
N SER A 179 -15.22 3.80 11.35
CA SER A 179 -15.13 4.28 9.97
C SER A 179 -14.32 3.34 9.07
N ALA A 180 -13.18 2.85 9.55
CA ALA A 180 -12.37 1.88 8.81
C ALA A 180 -13.09 0.53 8.66
N TYR A 181 -13.81 0.10 9.70
CA TYR A 181 -14.60 -1.12 9.72
C TYR A 181 -15.74 -1.07 8.72
N ASP A 182 -16.53 0.01 8.74
CA ASP A 182 -17.63 0.23 7.80
C ASP A 182 -17.13 0.38 6.35
N ALA A 183 -15.98 1.03 6.14
CA ALA A 183 -15.36 1.10 4.82
C ALA A 183 -15.02 -0.29 4.26
N ALA A 184 -14.48 -1.18 5.09
CA ALA A 184 -14.18 -2.55 4.67
C ALA A 184 -15.44 -3.36 4.32
N ILE A 185 -16.49 -3.23 5.13
CA ILE A 185 -17.78 -3.87 4.88
C ILE A 185 -18.40 -3.34 3.58
N SER A 186 -18.37 -2.02 3.39
CA SER A 186 -18.85 -1.37 2.17
C SER A 186 -18.12 -1.90 0.93
N GLN A 187 -16.78 -1.97 0.96
CA GLN A 187 -15.98 -2.53 -0.15
C GLN A 187 -16.28 -4.01 -0.42
N PHE A 188 -16.61 -4.78 0.62
CA PHE A 188 -16.97 -6.19 0.49
C PHE A 188 -18.35 -6.40 -0.14
N LEU A 189 -19.32 -5.51 0.15
CA LEU A 189 -20.72 -5.64 -0.26
C LEU A 189 -21.05 -4.90 -1.56
N LEU A 190 -20.37 -3.78 -1.85
CA LEU A 190 -20.62 -2.99 -3.05
C LEU A 190 -19.81 -3.54 -4.24
N ASP A 191 -20.52 -3.90 -5.29
CA ASP A 191 -19.94 -4.27 -6.59
C ASP A 191 -20.04 -3.08 -7.57
N GLU A 192 -19.57 -1.91 -7.11
CA GLU A 192 -19.53 -0.67 -7.89
C GLU A 192 -18.10 -0.21 -8.09
N GLU A 193 -17.75 0.03 -9.34
CA GLU A 193 -16.40 0.47 -9.70
C GLU A 193 -16.07 1.88 -9.18
N PHE A 194 -17.05 2.79 -9.22
CA PHE A 194 -16.96 4.17 -8.76
C PHE A 194 -18.18 4.51 -7.90
N PRO A 195 -18.17 4.12 -6.60
CA PRO A 195 -19.30 4.36 -5.70
C PRO A 195 -19.48 5.85 -5.39
N GLU A 196 -20.69 6.25 -4.98
CA GLU A 196 -20.99 7.64 -4.60
C GLU A 196 -20.04 8.19 -3.52
N TYR A 197 -19.71 7.37 -2.54
CA TYR A 197 -18.73 7.70 -1.50
C TYR A 197 -17.53 6.78 -1.61
N LEU A 198 -16.37 7.32 -1.95
CA LEU A 198 -15.12 6.58 -1.99
C LEU A 198 -14.56 6.40 -0.57
N ASN A 199 -14.75 5.23 0.01
CA ASN A 199 -14.24 4.87 1.31
C ASN A 199 -13.05 3.90 1.17
N ILE A 200 -11.85 4.37 1.52
CA ILE A 200 -10.63 3.57 1.50
C ILE A 200 -10.04 3.58 2.91
N SER A 201 -9.70 2.41 3.42
CA SER A 201 -9.15 2.28 4.75
C SER A 201 -7.70 1.80 4.72
N TYR A 202 -6.80 2.65 5.22
CA TYR A 202 -5.40 2.35 5.39
C TYR A 202 -5.01 2.34 6.87
N LYS A 203 -4.26 1.32 7.29
CA LYS A 203 -3.71 1.20 8.65
C LYS A 203 -2.29 1.75 8.71
N LYS A 204 -2.03 2.63 9.67
CA LYS A 204 -0.67 3.15 9.90
C LYS A 204 0.27 2.03 10.35
N ILE A 205 1.37 1.85 9.62
CA ILE A 205 2.42 0.90 9.93
C ILE A 205 3.52 1.57 10.74
N MET A 206 4.00 2.73 10.28
CA MET A 206 5.07 3.46 10.95
C MET A 206 4.97 4.97 10.72
N GLU A 207 5.53 5.73 11.64
CA GLU A 207 5.90 7.12 11.41
C GLU A 207 7.26 7.15 10.73
N MET A 208 7.41 8.02 9.75
CA MET A 208 8.65 8.18 9.01
C MET A 208 9.43 9.36 9.56
N ARG A 209 10.75 9.29 9.47
CA ARG A 209 11.62 10.35 9.96
C ARG A 209 11.29 11.71 9.33
N TYR A 210 10.94 11.75 8.04
CA TYR A 210 10.46 12.91 7.29
C TYR A 210 9.81 12.44 5.98
N GLY A 211 9.12 13.34 5.28
CA GLY A 211 8.50 13.11 3.99
C GLY A 211 9.49 13.17 2.83
N GLU A 212 9.04 13.65 1.67
CA GLU A 212 9.92 13.86 0.51
C GLU A 212 11.05 14.84 0.84
N ASN A 213 10.76 15.86 1.64
CA ASN A 213 11.71 16.83 2.14
C ASN A 213 11.82 16.78 3.67
N SER A 214 12.98 17.17 4.21
CA SER A 214 13.34 17.01 5.62
C SER A 214 12.44 17.76 6.62
N HIS A 215 11.73 18.79 6.17
CA HIS A 215 10.81 19.57 7.00
C HIS A 215 9.37 19.01 7.02
N GLN A 216 9.06 18.02 6.17
CA GLN A 216 7.74 17.43 6.05
C GLN A 216 7.59 16.23 6.98
N LYS A 217 6.53 16.22 7.78
CA LYS A 217 6.16 15.01 8.55
C LYS A 217 5.54 13.99 7.63
N ALA A 218 5.81 12.70 7.85
CA ALA A 218 5.26 11.61 7.06
C ALA A 218 5.00 10.36 7.90
N ALA A 219 4.10 9.53 7.40
CA ALA A 219 3.83 8.20 7.93
C ALA A 219 3.51 7.24 6.77
N TYR A 220 3.78 5.98 6.98
CA TYR A 220 3.44 4.92 6.05
C TYR A 220 2.20 4.17 6.50
N TYR A 221 1.27 4.00 5.58
CA TYR A 221 0.02 3.28 5.76
C TYR A 221 -0.10 2.18 4.71
N THR A 222 -0.72 1.05 5.08
CA THR A 222 -1.04 -0.04 4.15
C THR A 222 -2.54 -0.30 4.09
N ASP A 223 -3.01 -0.77 2.96
CA ASP A 223 -4.42 -1.12 2.77
C ASP A 223 -4.86 -2.24 3.73
N ASN A 224 -6.04 -2.12 4.33
CA ASN A 224 -6.57 -3.13 5.25
C ASN A 224 -7.14 -4.34 4.51
N MET A 225 -7.67 -4.16 3.30
CA MET A 225 -8.39 -5.18 2.55
C MET A 225 -7.51 -5.90 1.53
N LEU A 226 -6.61 -5.16 0.88
CA LEU A 226 -5.75 -5.70 -0.16
C LEU A 226 -4.39 -6.11 0.41
N ASP A 227 -3.82 -7.17 -0.15
CA ASP A 227 -2.41 -7.50 0.01
C ASP A 227 -1.62 -6.84 -1.11
N GLY A 228 -0.32 -6.70 -0.97
CA GLY A 228 0.48 -6.03 -1.99
C GLY A 228 1.98 -6.10 -1.70
N ALA A 229 2.77 -5.87 -2.72
CA ALA A 229 4.23 -5.97 -2.64
C ALA A 229 4.82 -5.08 -1.55
N MET A 230 4.31 -3.85 -1.42
CA MET A 230 4.82 -2.89 -0.44
C MET A 230 4.17 -3.02 0.95
N LYS A 231 3.26 -3.98 1.16
CA LYS A 231 2.62 -4.22 2.46
C LYS A 231 3.44 -5.17 3.34
N ASP A 232 3.91 -6.26 2.77
CA ASP A 232 4.46 -7.41 3.50
C ASP A 232 5.91 -7.71 3.14
N PHE A 233 6.68 -6.72 2.71
CA PHE A 233 8.12 -6.88 2.52
C PHE A 233 8.84 -7.03 3.88
N LYS A 234 9.98 -7.70 3.85
CA LYS A 234 10.82 -7.87 5.04
C LYS A 234 12.15 -7.14 4.87
N GLN A 235 12.44 -6.22 5.77
CA GLN A 235 13.76 -5.61 5.83
C GLN A 235 14.72 -6.52 6.60
N LEU A 236 15.77 -7.01 5.93
CA LEU A 236 16.75 -7.93 6.48
C LEU A 236 17.97 -7.22 7.07
N ASN A 237 18.30 -6.02 6.56
CA ASN A 237 19.44 -5.22 6.99
C ASN A 237 19.18 -3.72 6.73
N GLY A 238 19.94 -2.86 7.39
CA GLY A 238 20.06 -1.44 7.08
C GLY A 238 19.28 -0.51 7.99
N LYS A 239 19.36 0.79 7.67
CA LYS A 239 18.62 1.86 8.35
C LYS A 239 17.14 1.78 8.05
N GLU A 240 16.33 2.47 8.87
CA GLU A 240 14.90 2.69 8.61
C GLU A 240 14.65 3.23 7.20
N LEU A 241 13.53 2.82 6.61
CA LEU A 241 13.08 3.29 5.30
C LEU A 241 12.59 4.74 5.40
N SER A 242 12.90 5.55 4.40
CA SER A 242 12.37 6.89 4.22
C SER A 242 11.20 6.89 3.23
N TYR A 243 10.47 8.00 3.20
CA TYR A 243 9.40 8.24 2.22
C TYR A 243 9.85 7.99 0.78
N ASN A 244 10.99 8.59 0.38
CA ASN A 244 11.55 8.41 -0.96
C ASN A 244 12.00 6.97 -1.21
N ASN A 245 12.51 6.27 -0.19
CA ASN A 245 12.89 4.87 -0.32
C ASN A 245 11.69 3.99 -0.71
N ILE A 246 10.53 4.18 -0.09
CA ILE A 246 9.34 3.38 -0.42
C ILE A 246 8.83 3.69 -1.82
N ARG A 247 8.82 4.97 -2.24
CA ARG A 247 8.42 5.36 -3.60
C ARG A 247 9.31 4.76 -4.68
N ASP A 248 10.61 4.86 -4.51
CA ASP A 248 11.58 4.34 -5.48
C ASP A 248 11.58 2.81 -5.50
N MET A 249 11.41 2.18 -4.33
CA MET A 249 11.31 0.72 -4.18
C MET A 249 10.04 0.16 -4.86
N ASP A 250 8.89 0.82 -4.68
CA ASP A 250 7.64 0.47 -5.36
C ASP A 250 7.80 0.50 -6.88
N LEU A 251 8.39 1.58 -7.41
CA LEU A 251 8.64 1.69 -8.83
C LEU A 251 9.58 0.61 -9.34
N ALA A 252 10.70 0.38 -8.66
CA ALA A 252 11.68 -0.62 -9.05
C ALA A 252 11.06 -2.03 -9.08
N TRP A 253 10.24 -2.35 -8.07
CA TRP A 253 9.52 -3.62 -7.99
C TRP A 253 8.48 -3.77 -9.09
N LYS A 254 7.72 -2.72 -9.41
CA LYS A 254 6.77 -2.69 -10.51
C LYS A 254 7.45 -2.98 -11.85
N VAL A 255 8.61 -2.37 -12.12
CA VAL A 255 9.36 -2.60 -13.36
C VAL A 255 9.80 -4.05 -13.48
N VAL A 256 10.45 -4.62 -12.46
CA VAL A 256 10.93 -6.02 -12.57
C VAL A 256 9.79 -7.04 -12.60
N SER A 257 8.62 -6.68 -12.07
CA SER A 257 7.41 -7.53 -12.08
C SER A 257 6.74 -7.63 -13.46
N GLU A 258 7.09 -6.78 -14.43
CA GLU A 258 6.62 -6.85 -15.81
C GLU A 258 7.27 -8.01 -16.60
N PHE A 259 8.31 -8.63 -16.06
CA PHE A 259 9.13 -9.61 -16.76
C PHE A 259 9.07 -10.98 -16.10
N ASP A 260 8.81 -11.99 -16.91
CA ASP A 260 8.96 -13.40 -16.50
C ASP A 260 10.41 -13.85 -16.57
N GLU A 261 11.24 -13.22 -17.43
CA GLU A 261 12.67 -13.46 -17.55
C GLU A 261 13.42 -12.84 -16.36
N ILE A 262 14.69 -13.21 -16.19
CA ILE A 262 15.55 -12.65 -15.15
C ILE A 262 15.81 -11.17 -15.45
N CYS A 263 15.27 -10.29 -14.58
CA CYS A 263 15.30 -8.85 -14.75
C CYS A 263 16.01 -8.15 -13.59
N CYS A 264 16.80 -7.14 -13.93
CA CYS A 264 17.33 -6.13 -13.01
C CYS A 264 16.86 -4.75 -13.42
N CYS A 265 16.41 -3.97 -12.44
CA CYS A 265 16.04 -2.56 -12.61
C CYS A 265 16.75 -1.69 -11.58
N ALA A 266 17.47 -0.68 -12.04
CA ALA A 266 18.01 0.39 -11.21
C ALA A 266 17.11 1.62 -11.29
N VAL A 267 16.81 2.22 -10.13
CA VAL A 267 15.92 3.39 -9.99
C VAL A 267 16.61 4.51 -9.23
N LYS A 268 16.42 5.72 -9.68
CA LYS A 268 16.83 6.95 -9.01
C LYS A 268 15.74 8.01 -9.14
N HIS A 269 15.31 8.60 -8.02
CA HIS A 269 14.30 9.66 -8.00
C HIS A 269 13.01 9.31 -8.77
N SER A 270 12.44 8.15 -8.48
CA SER A 270 11.22 7.62 -9.10
C SER A 270 11.30 7.52 -10.63
N THR A 271 12.50 7.23 -11.15
CA THR A 271 12.74 7.03 -12.58
C THR A 271 13.71 5.87 -12.79
N PRO A 272 13.41 4.91 -13.68
CA PRO A 272 14.37 3.88 -14.07
C PRO A 272 15.60 4.55 -14.73
N CYS A 273 16.80 4.21 -14.27
CA CYS A 273 18.05 4.65 -14.87
C CYS A 273 18.81 3.54 -15.61
N GLY A 274 18.42 2.29 -15.40
CA GLY A 274 18.93 1.14 -16.11
C GLY A 274 18.05 -0.08 -15.88
N VAL A 275 17.66 -0.76 -16.98
CA VAL A 275 16.86 -1.99 -16.94
C VAL A 275 17.47 -2.98 -17.91
N ALA A 276 17.62 -4.23 -17.51
CA ALA A 276 18.10 -5.26 -18.40
C ALA A 276 17.61 -6.66 -18.01
N LEU A 277 17.52 -7.52 -19.01
CA LEU A 277 17.35 -8.94 -18.85
C LEU A 277 18.69 -9.67 -19.03
N GLY A 278 18.85 -10.78 -18.33
CA GLY A 278 20.04 -11.62 -18.40
C GLY A 278 19.74 -13.10 -18.32
N ASN A 279 20.73 -13.94 -18.67
CA ASN A 279 20.63 -15.39 -18.49
C ASN A 279 20.77 -15.78 -17.00
N ASN A 280 21.33 -14.91 -16.19
CA ASN A 280 21.44 -15.00 -14.75
C ASN A 280 21.36 -13.59 -14.13
N VAL A 281 21.29 -13.51 -12.81
CA VAL A 281 21.11 -12.25 -12.07
C VAL A 281 22.31 -11.33 -12.18
N GLU A 282 23.52 -11.90 -12.22
CA GLU A 282 24.77 -11.18 -12.39
C GLU A 282 24.82 -10.46 -13.76
N GLU A 283 24.46 -11.15 -14.84
CA GLU A 283 24.41 -10.55 -16.19
C GLU A 283 23.37 -9.44 -16.27
N ALA A 284 22.16 -9.69 -15.75
CA ALA A 284 21.10 -8.68 -15.70
C ALA A 284 21.55 -7.41 -14.97
N TYR A 285 22.24 -7.58 -13.82
CA TYR A 285 22.79 -6.44 -13.08
C TYR A 285 23.87 -5.69 -13.83
N LYS A 286 24.86 -6.39 -14.42
CA LYS A 286 25.94 -5.76 -15.18
C LYS A 286 25.39 -4.89 -16.30
N LYS A 287 24.48 -5.43 -17.11
CA LYS A 287 23.81 -4.71 -18.20
C LYS A 287 23.01 -3.50 -17.67
N ALA A 288 22.21 -3.66 -16.61
CA ALA A 288 21.45 -2.56 -16.03
C ALA A 288 22.38 -1.46 -15.47
N TYR A 289 23.47 -1.84 -14.82
CA TYR A 289 24.50 -0.92 -14.33
C TYR A 289 25.19 -0.13 -15.46
N GLU A 290 25.54 -0.81 -16.55
CA GLU A 290 26.22 -0.19 -17.71
C GLU A 290 25.37 0.88 -18.37
N THR A 291 24.05 0.84 -18.27
CA THR A 291 23.16 1.86 -18.84
C THR A 291 23.46 3.25 -18.27
N ASP A 292 23.58 3.38 -16.94
CA ASP A 292 23.95 4.66 -16.32
C ASP A 292 24.69 4.42 -14.97
N PRO A 293 25.98 4.11 -15.00
CA PRO A 293 26.78 3.86 -13.78
C PRO A 293 26.92 5.07 -12.86
N VAL A 294 26.61 6.26 -13.36
CA VAL A 294 26.66 7.50 -12.57
C VAL A 294 25.37 7.66 -11.76
N SER A 295 24.22 7.54 -12.41
CA SER A 295 22.92 7.76 -11.74
C SER A 295 22.57 6.65 -10.76
N ILE A 296 23.00 5.40 -11.00
CA ILE A 296 22.75 4.26 -10.11
C ILE A 296 23.39 4.44 -8.72
N PHE A 297 24.46 5.22 -8.61
CA PHE A 297 25.11 5.51 -7.32
C PHE A 297 24.11 6.15 -6.35
N GLY A 298 23.95 5.53 -5.17
CA GLY A 298 22.95 5.92 -4.16
C GLY A 298 21.50 5.71 -4.60
N GLY A 299 21.27 4.88 -5.62
CA GLY A 299 19.95 4.46 -6.08
C GLY A 299 19.46 3.18 -5.42
N ILE A 300 18.39 2.64 -5.99
CA ILE A 300 17.75 1.39 -5.62
C ILE A 300 17.91 0.40 -6.76
N VAL A 301 18.23 -0.86 -6.43
CA VAL A 301 18.32 -1.94 -7.42
C VAL A 301 17.33 -3.04 -7.05
N ALA A 302 16.49 -3.41 -8.01
CA ALA A 302 15.50 -4.47 -7.87
C ALA A 302 15.82 -5.66 -8.77
N PHE A 303 15.49 -6.86 -8.29
CA PHE A 303 15.57 -8.11 -9.04
C PHE A 303 14.26 -8.89 -8.87
N ASN A 304 13.86 -9.64 -9.91
CA ASN A 304 12.73 -10.57 -9.81
C ASN A 304 13.15 -12.03 -9.54
N ARG A 305 14.43 -12.25 -9.20
CA ARG A 305 15.03 -13.53 -8.80
C ARG A 305 15.92 -13.34 -7.59
N GLU A 306 16.33 -14.48 -6.99
CA GLU A 306 17.25 -14.51 -5.85
C GLU A 306 18.59 -13.85 -6.20
N VAL A 307 19.08 -12.98 -5.31
CA VAL A 307 20.42 -12.40 -5.40
C VAL A 307 21.44 -13.42 -4.88
N ASP A 308 22.33 -13.85 -5.75
CA ASP A 308 23.40 -14.79 -5.45
C ASP A 308 24.71 -14.10 -4.98
N GLU A 309 25.71 -14.91 -4.64
CA GLU A 309 27.02 -14.43 -4.17
C GLU A 309 27.74 -13.59 -5.22
N ALA A 310 27.72 -13.99 -6.50
CA ALA A 310 28.40 -13.30 -7.57
C ALA A 310 27.84 -11.89 -7.79
N THR A 311 26.53 -11.80 -7.84
CA THR A 311 25.80 -10.53 -7.93
C THR A 311 26.05 -9.65 -6.70
N ALA A 312 26.03 -10.25 -5.49
CA ALA A 312 26.29 -9.53 -4.24
C ALA A 312 27.69 -8.88 -4.20
N LYS A 313 28.70 -9.52 -4.73
CA LYS A 313 30.06 -8.95 -4.84
C LYS A 313 30.05 -7.68 -5.67
N LEU A 314 29.40 -7.70 -6.82
CA LEU A 314 29.28 -6.53 -7.71
C LEU A 314 28.46 -5.40 -7.07
N LEU A 315 27.31 -5.72 -6.48
CA LEU A 315 26.48 -4.75 -5.74
C LEU A 315 27.24 -4.09 -4.59
N ASN A 316 28.19 -4.81 -4.02
CA ASN A 316 29.02 -4.30 -2.92
C ASN A 316 30.09 -3.31 -3.36
N GLU A 317 30.41 -3.19 -4.67
CA GLU A 317 31.42 -2.28 -5.19
C GLU A 317 30.98 -0.81 -5.17
N ILE A 318 29.67 -0.55 -5.21
CA ILE A 318 29.13 0.81 -5.22
C ILE A 318 28.28 1.09 -3.97
N PHE A 319 28.00 2.36 -3.73
CA PHE A 319 27.02 2.76 -2.73
C PHE A 319 25.61 2.65 -3.30
N LEU A 320 24.76 1.84 -2.65
CA LEU A 320 23.33 1.72 -2.94
C LEU A 320 22.53 1.99 -1.66
N GLU A 321 21.37 2.58 -1.81
CA GLU A 321 20.43 2.81 -0.70
C GLU A 321 19.64 1.52 -0.37
N ILE A 322 19.13 0.83 -1.39
CA ILE A 322 18.30 -0.37 -1.24
C ILE A 322 18.65 -1.39 -2.33
N ILE A 323 18.62 -2.66 -1.93
CA ILE A 323 18.52 -3.80 -2.84
C ILE A 323 17.25 -4.56 -2.47
N ILE A 324 16.36 -4.78 -3.45
CA ILE A 324 15.12 -5.50 -3.27
C ILE A 324 15.07 -6.72 -4.19
N ALA A 325 14.74 -7.89 -3.63
CA ALA A 325 14.65 -9.15 -4.35
C ALA A 325 13.67 -10.11 -3.66
N PRO A 326 13.20 -11.19 -4.35
CA PRO A 326 12.39 -12.22 -3.72
C PRO A 326 13.11 -12.97 -2.60
N SER A 327 14.44 -13.12 -2.72
CA SER A 327 15.30 -13.72 -1.70
C SER A 327 16.76 -13.35 -1.95
N PHE A 328 17.59 -13.66 -0.97
CA PHE A 328 19.04 -13.52 -1.03
C PHE A 328 19.66 -14.85 -0.57
N SER A 329 20.69 -15.34 -1.26
CA SER A 329 21.48 -16.46 -0.76
C SER A 329 22.19 -16.10 0.56
N SER A 330 22.53 -17.10 1.37
CA SER A 330 23.21 -16.87 2.65
C SER A 330 24.55 -16.13 2.47
N SER A 331 25.30 -16.48 1.42
CA SER A 331 26.56 -15.81 1.07
C SER A 331 26.35 -14.37 0.60
N ALA A 332 25.27 -14.11 -0.15
CA ALA A 332 24.90 -12.74 -0.56
C ALA A 332 24.57 -11.86 0.66
N LEU A 333 23.80 -12.39 1.61
CA LEU A 333 23.48 -11.69 2.87
C LEU A 333 24.74 -11.39 3.67
N GLU A 334 25.65 -12.35 3.79
CA GLU A 334 26.91 -12.16 4.53
C GLU A 334 27.76 -11.04 3.91
N ILE A 335 27.83 -10.98 2.58
CA ILE A 335 28.61 -9.93 1.87
C ILE A 335 27.97 -8.57 2.06
N LEU A 336 26.68 -8.44 1.77
CA LEU A 336 25.97 -7.16 1.71
C LEU A 336 25.72 -6.57 3.09
N SER A 337 25.48 -7.40 4.13
CA SER A 337 25.23 -6.96 5.51
C SER A 337 26.45 -6.32 6.19
N LYS A 338 27.65 -6.49 5.62
CA LYS A 338 28.85 -5.77 6.10
C LYS A 338 28.67 -4.24 5.98
N LYS A 339 27.88 -3.79 5.01
CA LYS A 339 27.46 -2.38 4.88
C LYS A 339 26.22 -2.12 5.75
N LYS A 340 26.41 -1.69 7.00
CA LYS A 340 25.34 -1.50 7.99
C LYS A 340 24.20 -0.58 7.55
N ASN A 341 24.43 0.26 6.57
CA ASN A 341 23.44 1.27 6.14
C ASN A 341 22.59 0.84 4.94
N ILE A 342 23.04 -0.14 4.15
CA ILE A 342 22.30 -0.62 2.98
C ILE A 342 21.05 -1.38 3.43
N ARG A 343 19.95 -1.09 2.83
CA ARG A 343 18.69 -1.78 3.11
C ARG A 343 18.55 -2.97 2.18
N LEU A 344 18.47 -4.15 2.76
CA LEU A 344 18.20 -5.39 2.05
C LEU A 344 16.75 -5.75 2.27
N ILE A 345 15.98 -5.80 1.19
CA ILE A 345 14.52 -5.99 1.24
C ILE A 345 14.15 -7.29 0.55
N GLU A 346 13.58 -8.21 1.31
CA GLU A 346 12.93 -9.40 0.77
C GLU A 346 11.47 -9.06 0.46
N CYS A 347 11.06 -9.21 -0.81
CA CYS A 347 9.71 -8.99 -1.28
C CYS A 347 9.30 -10.15 -2.18
N LYS A 348 8.25 -10.89 -1.79
CA LYS A 348 7.73 -12.07 -2.53
C LYS A 348 6.36 -11.83 -3.13
N ASN A 349 5.68 -10.78 -2.68
CA ASN A 349 4.31 -10.53 -3.07
C ASN A 349 4.23 -9.95 -4.48
N LYS A 350 3.21 -10.41 -5.20
CA LYS A 350 2.83 -9.86 -6.50
C LYS A 350 2.17 -8.48 -6.33
N LEU A 351 2.14 -7.73 -7.40
CA LEU A 351 1.35 -6.51 -7.49
C LEU A 351 -0.14 -6.86 -7.40
N SER A 352 -0.90 -6.08 -6.65
CA SER A 352 -2.33 -6.35 -6.42
C SER A 352 -3.23 -5.13 -6.65
N ASP A 353 -2.65 -3.93 -6.77
CA ASP A 353 -3.42 -2.71 -6.96
C ASP A 353 -4.18 -2.74 -8.29
N LYS A 354 -5.50 -2.58 -8.21
CA LYS A 354 -6.38 -2.46 -9.38
C LYS A 354 -6.68 -1.01 -9.74
N LYS A 355 -6.54 -0.10 -8.77
CA LYS A 355 -6.82 1.33 -8.92
C LYS A 355 -5.59 2.16 -8.53
N GLU A 356 -5.41 3.26 -9.22
CA GLU A 356 -4.41 4.27 -8.94
C GLU A 356 -5.09 5.53 -8.43
N LEU A 357 -4.54 6.12 -7.37
CA LEU A 357 -5.11 7.26 -6.65
C LEU A 357 -4.15 8.43 -6.73
N ILE A 358 -4.59 9.55 -7.27
CA ILE A 358 -3.79 10.76 -7.37
C ILE A 358 -4.45 11.88 -6.60
N LYS A 359 -3.79 12.34 -5.54
CA LYS A 359 -4.26 13.48 -4.74
C LYS A 359 -4.13 14.78 -5.53
N VAL A 360 -5.25 15.51 -5.63
CA VAL A 360 -5.29 16.90 -6.12
C VAL A 360 -5.80 17.81 -5.01
N ASP A 361 -5.65 19.13 -5.16
CA ASP A 361 -6.16 20.05 -4.15
C ASP A 361 -7.68 19.97 -4.03
N GLY A 362 -8.16 19.66 -2.82
CA GLY A 362 -9.58 19.50 -2.52
C GLY A 362 -10.21 18.18 -3.04
N GLY A 363 -9.45 17.30 -3.72
CA GLY A 363 -10.01 16.09 -4.30
C GLY A 363 -9.04 14.94 -4.50
N ILE A 364 -9.52 13.89 -5.14
CA ILE A 364 -8.73 12.73 -5.54
C ILE A 364 -9.20 12.25 -6.93
N LEU A 365 -8.25 11.94 -7.80
CA LEU A 365 -8.50 11.25 -9.06
C LEU A 365 -8.31 9.75 -8.87
N VAL A 366 -9.21 8.96 -9.44
CA VAL A 366 -9.18 7.50 -9.37
C VAL A 366 -9.23 6.96 -10.79
N GLN A 367 -8.33 6.06 -11.11
CA GLN A 367 -8.30 5.37 -12.41
C GLN A 367 -7.88 3.92 -12.23
N ASP A 368 -8.08 3.11 -13.25
CA ASP A 368 -7.52 1.76 -13.30
C ASP A 368 -6.00 1.80 -13.36
N THR A 369 -5.36 0.82 -12.72
CA THR A 369 -3.94 0.58 -12.89
C THR A 369 -3.64 0.24 -14.36
N ASN A 370 -2.60 0.83 -14.93
CA ASN A 370 -2.17 0.56 -16.30
C ASN A 370 -1.53 -0.82 -16.42
N ASN A 371 -2.35 -1.86 -16.58
CA ASN A 371 -1.95 -3.26 -16.60
C ASN A 371 -1.93 -3.90 -18.02
N ARG A 372 -2.33 -3.14 -19.06
CA ARG A 372 -2.25 -3.58 -20.47
C ARG A 372 -1.02 -2.99 -21.11
N LEU A 373 -0.31 -3.77 -21.93
CA LEU A 373 0.90 -3.30 -22.62
C LEU A 373 0.61 -2.81 -24.03
N TYR A 374 -0.22 -3.51 -24.77
CA TYR A 374 -0.69 -3.16 -26.11
C TYR A 374 -2.07 -3.77 -26.36
N GLU A 375 -2.77 -3.27 -27.35
CA GLU A 375 -4.03 -3.88 -27.81
C GLU A 375 -3.76 -4.84 -28.97
N ASP A 376 -3.00 -4.38 -29.95
CA ASP A 376 -2.55 -5.13 -31.12
C ASP A 376 -1.18 -4.56 -31.56
N LEU A 377 -0.41 -5.36 -32.26
CA LEU A 377 0.90 -4.99 -32.79
C LEU A 377 0.82 -4.96 -34.32
N GLU A 378 0.78 -3.76 -34.89
CA GLU A 378 0.66 -3.56 -36.34
C GLU A 378 1.94 -2.97 -36.92
N VAL A 379 2.62 -3.72 -37.81
CA VAL A 379 3.75 -3.17 -38.58
C VAL A 379 3.19 -2.27 -39.68
N VAL A 380 3.45 -0.97 -39.60
CA VAL A 380 2.85 0.07 -40.48
C VAL A 380 3.81 0.54 -41.59
N THR A 381 5.05 0.09 -41.59
CA THR A 381 6.09 0.43 -42.57
C THR A 381 6.39 -0.72 -43.52
N LYS A 382 7.09 -0.42 -44.63
CA LYS A 382 7.56 -1.42 -45.59
C LYS A 382 8.65 -2.32 -44.99
N ALA A 383 9.59 -1.74 -44.26
CA ALA A 383 10.57 -2.49 -43.48
C ALA A 383 9.86 -3.21 -42.34
N LYS A 384 10.28 -4.42 -42.04
CA LYS A 384 9.77 -5.19 -40.91
C LYS A 384 10.89 -5.39 -39.90
N PRO A 385 10.59 -5.38 -38.60
CA PRO A 385 11.61 -5.66 -37.59
C PRO A 385 12.05 -7.12 -37.68
N THR A 386 13.28 -7.39 -37.31
CA THR A 386 13.78 -8.75 -37.06
C THR A 386 13.17 -9.29 -35.75
N SER A 387 13.23 -10.62 -35.57
CA SER A 387 12.74 -11.23 -34.32
C SER A 387 13.47 -10.71 -33.05
N GLN A 388 14.73 -10.28 -33.17
CA GLN A 388 15.44 -9.68 -32.04
C GLN A 388 14.96 -8.25 -31.80
N GLU A 389 14.79 -7.45 -32.84
CA GLU A 389 14.23 -6.10 -32.72
C GLU A 389 12.81 -6.11 -32.13
N GLU A 390 11.95 -7.08 -32.51
CA GLU A 390 10.62 -7.25 -31.88
C GLU A 390 10.72 -7.50 -30.37
N LYS A 391 11.62 -8.39 -29.94
CA LYS A 391 11.86 -8.63 -28.51
C LYS A 391 12.34 -7.38 -27.80
N ASP A 392 13.27 -6.65 -28.38
CA ASP A 392 13.82 -5.42 -27.83
C ASP A 392 12.76 -4.31 -27.77
N LEU A 393 11.88 -4.20 -28.80
CA LEU A 393 10.75 -3.24 -28.81
C LEU A 393 9.76 -3.52 -27.70
N ILE A 394 9.36 -4.78 -27.49
CA ILE A 394 8.45 -5.16 -26.40
C ILE A 394 9.10 -4.95 -25.03
N PHE A 395 10.40 -5.28 -24.89
CA PHE A 395 11.16 -4.98 -23.68
C PHE A 395 11.15 -3.47 -23.38
N ALA A 396 11.48 -2.65 -24.38
CA ALA A 396 11.52 -1.19 -24.22
C ALA A 396 10.13 -0.58 -23.96
N LEU A 397 9.06 -1.16 -24.53
CA LEU A 397 7.67 -0.75 -24.27
C LEU A 397 7.27 -1.03 -22.81
N LYS A 398 7.67 -2.17 -22.25
CA LYS A 398 7.48 -2.47 -20.83
C LYS A 398 8.20 -1.47 -19.92
N VAL A 399 9.40 -1.02 -20.32
CA VAL A 399 10.19 -0.04 -19.55
C VAL A 399 9.61 1.36 -19.66
N VAL A 400 9.29 1.83 -20.89
CA VAL A 400 8.82 3.21 -21.12
C VAL A 400 7.52 3.52 -20.37
N LYS A 401 6.67 2.52 -20.16
CA LYS A 401 5.45 2.58 -19.33
C LYS A 401 5.69 3.14 -17.92
N PHE A 402 6.90 2.98 -17.37
CA PHE A 402 7.28 3.42 -16.03
C PHE A 402 8.11 4.71 -16.02
N VAL A 403 8.42 5.26 -17.17
CA VAL A 403 9.16 6.52 -17.30
C VAL A 403 8.19 7.70 -17.35
N LYS A 404 8.51 8.77 -16.64
CA LYS A 404 7.65 9.97 -16.62
C LYS A 404 7.55 10.61 -18.01
N SER A 405 6.35 10.92 -18.44
CA SER A 405 6.03 11.51 -19.75
C SER A 405 6.59 12.94 -19.92
N ASN A 406 6.95 13.39 -21.15
CA ASN A 406 7.12 12.56 -22.33
C ASN A 406 8.33 11.64 -22.15
N ALA A 407 8.20 10.38 -22.60
CA ALA A 407 9.20 9.37 -22.36
C ALA A 407 9.63 8.63 -23.64
N ILE A 408 10.95 8.43 -23.77
CA ILE A 408 11.57 7.62 -24.81
C ILE A 408 12.60 6.67 -24.17
N VAL A 409 12.58 5.41 -24.60
CA VAL A 409 13.56 4.40 -24.22
C VAL A 409 14.26 3.89 -25.47
N VAL A 410 15.59 3.96 -25.49
CA VAL A 410 16.45 3.35 -26.50
C VAL A 410 17.04 2.07 -25.93
N ALA A 411 16.92 0.96 -26.67
CA ALA A 411 17.37 -0.35 -26.19
C ALA A 411 18.01 -1.19 -27.30
N LYS A 412 18.76 -2.21 -26.89
CA LYS A 412 19.32 -3.26 -27.75
C LYS A 412 19.63 -4.49 -26.88
N ASN A 413 19.39 -5.68 -27.42
CA ASN A 413 19.71 -6.95 -26.77
C ASN A 413 19.12 -7.05 -25.33
N LEU A 414 17.85 -6.62 -25.15
CA LEU A 414 17.11 -6.64 -23.87
C LEU A 414 17.81 -5.84 -22.76
N GLN A 415 18.48 -4.74 -23.15
CA GLN A 415 19.13 -3.79 -22.26
C GLN A 415 18.74 -2.37 -22.69
N THR A 416 18.39 -1.51 -21.74
CA THR A 416 18.26 -0.08 -21.99
C THR A 416 19.62 0.52 -22.23
N LEU A 417 19.74 1.35 -23.27
CA LEU A 417 20.97 2.07 -23.58
C LEU A 417 20.84 3.56 -23.29
N GLY A 418 19.62 4.07 -23.33
CA GLY A 418 19.30 5.44 -22.95
C GLY A 418 17.84 5.61 -22.62
N ILE A 419 17.57 6.39 -21.58
CA ILE A 419 16.22 6.72 -21.11
C ILE A 419 16.11 8.23 -21.03
N GLY A 420 15.13 8.79 -21.75
CA GLY A 420 14.73 10.20 -21.68
C GLY A 420 13.32 10.30 -21.16
N GLY A 421 13.07 11.06 -20.10
CA GLY A 421 11.75 11.15 -19.51
C GLY A 421 11.54 12.43 -18.71
N GLY A 422 10.25 12.75 -18.46
CA GLY A 422 9.86 13.97 -17.76
C GLY A 422 10.02 15.25 -18.57
N GLU A 423 10.11 15.11 -19.92
CA GLU A 423 10.32 16.23 -20.81
C GLU A 423 9.00 16.83 -21.30
N VAL A 424 8.96 18.15 -21.43
CA VAL A 424 7.77 18.86 -21.94
C VAL A 424 7.59 18.69 -23.46
N SER A 425 8.63 18.25 -24.15
CA SER A 425 8.62 17.95 -25.57
C SER A 425 9.13 16.55 -25.84
N ARG A 426 8.47 15.80 -26.73
CA ARG A 426 8.85 14.44 -27.10
C ARG A 426 10.21 14.39 -27.79
N ILE A 427 10.50 15.37 -28.63
CA ILE A 427 11.81 15.46 -29.31
C ILE A 427 12.94 15.57 -28.27
N TRP A 428 12.78 16.33 -27.19
CA TRP A 428 13.82 16.45 -26.16
C TRP A 428 14.01 15.13 -25.38
N ALA A 429 12.93 14.39 -25.13
CA ALA A 429 13.07 13.06 -24.56
C ALA A 429 13.84 12.11 -25.48
N ALA A 430 13.59 12.18 -26.80
CA ALA A 430 14.33 11.41 -27.80
C ALA A 430 15.82 11.83 -27.91
N GLU A 431 16.10 13.13 -27.93
CA GLU A 431 17.47 13.67 -27.93
C GLU A 431 18.27 13.11 -26.76
N LYS A 432 17.72 13.22 -25.51
CA LYS A 432 18.40 12.73 -24.30
C LYS A 432 18.61 11.22 -24.31
N ALA A 433 17.62 10.45 -24.75
CA ALA A 433 17.75 8.99 -24.79
C ALA A 433 18.81 8.55 -25.81
N LEU A 434 18.79 9.13 -27.00
CA LEU A 434 19.73 8.81 -28.06
C LEU A 434 21.15 9.29 -27.76
N GLU A 435 21.31 10.49 -27.19
CA GLU A 435 22.61 11.03 -26.76
C GLU A 435 23.27 10.09 -25.73
N ARG A 436 22.55 9.65 -24.69
CA ARG A 436 23.04 8.69 -23.69
C ARG A 436 23.46 7.36 -24.33
N ALA A 437 22.64 6.81 -25.23
CA ALA A 437 22.95 5.57 -25.93
C ALA A 437 24.22 5.71 -26.76
N LYS A 438 24.41 6.85 -27.42
CA LYS A 438 25.59 7.14 -28.24
C LYS A 438 26.85 7.37 -27.41
N GLU A 439 26.78 8.20 -26.37
CA GLU A 439 27.92 8.52 -25.51
C GLU A 439 28.47 7.29 -24.79
N ARG A 440 27.56 6.41 -24.28
CA ARG A 440 27.95 5.27 -23.48
C ARG A 440 28.37 4.05 -24.29
N PHE A 441 27.63 3.76 -25.35
CA PHE A 441 27.78 2.51 -26.08
C PHE A 441 28.28 2.69 -27.49
N ASN A 442 28.44 3.94 -27.96
CA ASN A 442 28.63 4.25 -29.38
C ASN A 442 27.67 3.43 -30.27
N ALA A 443 26.43 3.31 -29.78
CA ALA A 443 25.45 2.31 -30.23
C ALA A 443 24.91 2.71 -31.62
N THR A 444 24.87 1.72 -32.50
CA THR A 444 24.13 1.73 -33.76
C THR A 444 23.22 0.51 -33.82
N ASP A 445 22.28 0.50 -34.76
CA ASP A 445 21.30 -0.59 -34.91
C ASP A 445 20.51 -0.84 -33.59
N VAL A 446 20.00 0.24 -33.03
CA VAL A 446 19.21 0.27 -31.79
C VAL A 446 17.73 0.37 -32.12
N ILE A 447 16.89 0.08 -31.11
CA ILE A 447 15.45 0.32 -31.20
C ILE A 447 15.04 1.49 -30.31
N LEU A 448 13.87 2.08 -30.60
CA LEU A 448 13.29 3.18 -29.85
C LEU A 448 11.83 2.88 -29.50
N SER A 449 11.49 3.07 -28.24
CA SER A 449 10.10 2.97 -27.74
C SER A 449 9.62 4.31 -27.19
N SER A 450 8.39 4.68 -27.49
CA SER A 450 7.74 5.91 -27.02
C SER A 450 6.49 5.61 -26.20
N ASP A 451 6.27 6.39 -25.14
CA ASP A 451 5.08 6.31 -24.29
C ASP A 451 3.79 6.78 -24.99
N ALA A 452 3.90 7.57 -26.07
CA ALA A 452 2.77 8.04 -26.87
C ALA A 452 3.17 8.30 -28.33
N PHE A 453 2.19 8.68 -29.16
CA PHE A 453 2.38 8.94 -30.59
C PHE A 453 3.31 10.12 -30.88
N PHE A 454 3.87 10.13 -32.08
CA PHE A 454 4.66 11.25 -32.58
C PHE A 454 3.75 12.33 -33.17
N PRO A 455 3.76 13.56 -32.59
CA PRO A 455 2.98 14.65 -33.17
C PRO A 455 3.58 15.14 -34.51
N PHE A 456 4.86 14.94 -34.71
CA PHE A 456 5.60 15.31 -35.93
C PHE A 456 6.66 14.23 -36.26
N LYS A 457 7.14 14.24 -37.48
CA LYS A 457 8.16 13.30 -37.93
C LYS A 457 9.59 13.59 -37.42
N ASP A 458 9.77 14.67 -36.68
CA ASP A 458 11.08 15.13 -36.14
C ASP A 458 11.80 14.08 -35.32
N VAL A 459 11.03 13.30 -34.51
CA VAL A 459 11.57 12.16 -33.71
C VAL A 459 12.11 11.07 -34.64
N VAL A 460 11.43 10.79 -35.77
CA VAL A 460 11.87 9.80 -36.75
C VAL A 460 13.12 10.27 -37.46
N GLU A 461 13.19 11.56 -37.88
CA GLU A 461 14.36 12.15 -38.49
C GLU A 461 15.59 12.10 -37.57
N LEU A 462 15.37 12.35 -36.27
CA LEU A 462 16.41 12.24 -35.24
C LEU A 462 16.85 10.78 -35.04
N ALA A 463 15.90 9.86 -34.98
CA ALA A 463 16.13 8.42 -34.81
C ALA A 463 16.98 7.89 -35.99
N ALA A 464 16.66 8.26 -37.25
CA ALA A 464 17.40 7.88 -38.43
C ALA A 464 18.87 8.35 -38.37
N LYS A 465 19.12 9.60 -37.97
CA LYS A 465 20.46 10.17 -37.81
C LYS A 465 21.29 9.45 -36.75
N ASN A 466 20.66 8.80 -35.78
CA ASN A 466 21.31 8.10 -34.69
C ASN A 466 21.28 6.55 -34.82
N GLY A 467 20.97 6.04 -36.03
CA GLY A 467 21.09 4.62 -36.35
C GLY A 467 19.99 3.73 -35.72
N VAL A 468 18.81 4.28 -35.44
CA VAL A 468 17.66 3.50 -35.03
C VAL A 468 17.14 2.65 -36.19
N LYS A 469 16.85 1.37 -35.96
CA LYS A 469 16.33 0.40 -36.95
C LYS A 469 14.85 0.09 -36.78
N ALA A 470 14.36 0.18 -35.59
CA ALA A 470 12.98 -0.13 -35.33
C ALA A 470 12.38 0.79 -34.24
N ILE A 471 11.12 1.14 -34.40
CA ILE A 471 10.37 2.05 -33.51
C ILE A 471 9.07 1.37 -33.08
N ILE A 472 8.69 1.52 -31.80
CA ILE A 472 7.35 1.19 -31.31
C ILE A 472 6.72 2.42 -30.66
N GLN A 473 5.50 2.73 -31.05
CA GLN A 473 4.68 3.81 -30.51
C GLN A 473 3.19 3.48 -30.73
N PRO A 474 2.25 4.12 -30.02
CA PRO A 474 0.83 3.72 -30.07
C PRO A 474 0.12 4.04 -31.42
N GLY A 475 0.60 5.00 -32.21
CA GLY A 475 -0.18 5.56 -33.31
C GLY A 475 -1.32 6.49 -32.84
N GLY A 476 -2.10 7.00 -33.78
CA GLY A 476 -3.25 7.85 -33.53
C GLY A 476 -3.01 9.35 -33.68
N SER A 477 -1.85 9.74 -34.22
CA SER A 477 -1.58 11.11 -34.64
C SER A 477 -2.21 11.41 -35.99
N VAL A 478 -2.67 12.63 -36.20
CA VAL A 478 -3.08 13.11 -37.54
C VAL A 478 -1.90 13.11 -38.55
N ASN A 479 -0.69 13.13 -38.04
CA ASN A 479 0.56 13.15 -38.81
C ASN A 479 1.27 11.77 -38.86
N ASP A 480 0.57 10.68 -38.51
CA ASP A 480 1.16 9.33 -38.53
C ASP A 480 1.73 8.98 -39.93
N LYS A 481 1.04 9.42 -40.97
CA LYS A 481 1.48 9.22 -42.38
C LYS A 481 2.87 9.80 -42.63
N ASP A 482 3.16 11.02 -42.15
CA ASP A 482 4.43 11.67 -42.31
C ASP A 482 5.56 10.93 -41.60
N SER A 483 5.25 10.39 -40.39
CA SER A 483 6.18 9.58 -39.61
C SER A 483 6.48 8.24 -40.31
N ILE A 484 5.46 7.59 -40.87
CA ILE A 484 5.58 6.30 -41.59
C ILE A 484 6.41 6.52 -42.88
N GLU A 485 6.11 7.56 -43.65
CA GLU A 485 6.86 7.89 -44.88
C GLU A 485 8.33 8.20 -44.59
N GLU A 486 8.64 8.91 -43.49
CA GLU A 486 10.01 9.18 -43.09
C GLU A 486 10.73 7.91 -42.59
N CYS A 487 10.02 6.98 -41.89
CA CYS A 487 10.56 5.66 -41.56
C CYS A 487 10.88 4.84 -42.83
N ASP A 488 9.97 4.78 -43.80
CA ASP A 488 10.16 4.07 -45.07
C ASP A 488 11.36 4.59 -45.86
N LYS A 489 11.52 5.91 -45.90
CA LYS A 489 12.66 6.58 -46.57
C LYS A 489 14.01 6.21 -45.96
N ASN A 490 14.04 5.97 -44.63
CA ASN A 490 15.26 5.65 -43.90
C ASN A 490 15.41 4.15 -43.61
N ASN A 491 14.52 3.28 -44.16
CA ASN A 491 14.50 1.84 -43.93
C ASN A 491 14.41 1.47 -42.44
N ILE A 492 13.59 2.21 -41.71
CA ILE A 492 13.26 1.98 -40.28
C ILE A 492 11.92 1.26 -40.22
N SER A 493 11.82 0.20 -39.42
CA SER A 493 10.52 -0.44 -39.14
C SER A 493 9.78 0.31 -38.06
N MET A 494 8.44 0.40 -38.18
CA MET A 494 7.57 0.97 -37.13
C MET A 494 6.43 0.05 -36.80
N ILE A 495 6.20 -0.15 -35.50
CA ILE A 495 5.05 -0.91 -34.96
C ILE A 495 4.15 0.05 -34.19
N PHE A 496 2.84 -0.04 -34.42
CA PHE A 496 1.82 0.59 -33.61
C PHE A 496 1.34 -0.38 -32.52
N SER A 497 1.41 0.05 -31.24
CA SER A 497 0.96 -0.70 -30.08
C SER A 497 -0.50 -0.46 -29.70
N LYS A 498 -1.13 0.54 -30.30
CA LYS A 498 -2.54 0.99 -30.10
C LYS A 498 -2.84 1.54 -28.70
N LEU A 499 -1.98 1.36 -27.70
CA LEU A 499 -2.11 1.89 -26.35
C LEU A 499 -0.98 2.84 -26.00
N ARG A 500 -1.32 4.01 -25.45
CA ARG A 500 -0.35 4.96 -24.88
C ARG A 500 -0.13 4.68 -23.39
N HIS A 501 1.04 5.08 -22.87
CA HIS A 501 1.47 4.85 -21.49
C HIS A 501 1.89 6.13 -20.79
N PHE A 502 1.04 7.16 -20.79
CA PHE A 502 1.35 8.37 -20.06
C PHE A 502 1.48 8.11 -18.55
N LYS A 503 2.52 8.70 -17.95
CA LYS A 503 2.77 8.72 -16.53
C LYS A 503 3.22 10.11 -16.09
N HIS A 504 2.43 10.76 -15.26
CA HIS A 504 2.69 12.13 -14.79
C HIS A 504 3.13 12.19 -13.32
#